data_76d40f98b0ee89554e4efe3d2cbdeb89
#
_entry.id   76d40f98b0ee89554e4efe3d2cbdeb89
#
_cell.length_a   1.000
_cell.length_b   1.000
_cell.length_c   1.000
_cell.angle_alpha   90.00
_cell.angle_beta   90.00
_cell.angle_gamma   90.00
#
_symmetry.space_group_name_H-M   'P 1'
#
loop_
_entity.id
_entity.type
_entity.pdbx_description
1 polymer ?
#
loop_
_entity_poly.entity_id
_entity_poly.type
_entity_poly.pdbx_seq_one_letter_code
_entity_poly.pdbx_strand_id
1 'polypeptide(L)'
;MTLHEALETTKIHSVSGKIKGHKGLLYERPYRTVHHSASDVALIGGGQYPTPGEISLAHNGVLFLDELPEFKRSVLEVLRQPLEDREVTISRARFTVTYPSNCMLVASMNPSPSGYFNDENSPAFSSPSEMQRYMGKISGPLLDRIDIHIEVNPVPFDKLSEETQEESSKAIRKRVIKARYMQSERFEKLVNIHSNSQMNVRQIKKYCMMNEESKQLLKDAMNRLNLSARAYDRILKVSRTIADLEGAEKILSHHIAEAIQYRSLDREGWLG
;
A
#
# COMPACT_ATOMS: atom_id res chain seq x y z
N MET A 1 -9.68 -10.94 -11.28
CA MET A 1 -9.54 -11.74 -10.02
C MET A 1 -9.55 -13.22 -10.38
N THR A 2 -8.93 -14.06 -9.54
CA THR A 2 -9.16 -15.51 -9.60
C THR A 2 -10.58 -15.83 -9.14
N LEU A 3 -11.07 -17.05 -9.38
CA LEU A 3 -12.40 -17.45 -8.91
C LEU A 3 -12.51 -17.37 -7.37
N HIS A 4 -11.44 -17.75 -6.65
CA HIS A 4 -11.40 -17.67 -5.19
C HIS A 4 -11.51 -16.23 -4.69
N GLU A 5 -10.68 -15.31 -5.23
CA GLU A 5 -10.77 -13.87 -4.93
C GLU A 5 -12.17 -13.31 -5.24
N ALA A 6 -12.79 -13.72 -6.36
CA ALA A 6 -14.12 -13.27 -6.75
C ALA A 6 -15.21 -13.75 -5.75
N LEU A 7 -15.11 -15.00 -5.30
CA LEU A 7 -16.03 -15.56 -4.29
C LEU A 7 -15.92 -14.84 -2.95
N GLU A 8 -14.71 -14.62 -2.44
CA GLU A 8 -14.49 -13.90 -1.18
C GLU A 8 -15.03 -12.47 -1.24
N THR A 9 -14.66 -11.74 -2.31
CA THR A 9 -15.12 -10.36 -2.53
C THR A 9 -16.65 -10.30 -2.63
N THR A 10 -17.27 -11.23 -3.36
CA THR A 10 -18.71 -11.29 -3.51
C THR A 10 -19.41 -11.53 -2.18
N LYS A 11 -18.90 -12.43 -1.32
CA LYS A 11 -19.46 -12.69 0.02
C LYS A 11 -19.48 -11.41 0.86
N ILE A 12 -18.38 -10.65 0.91
CA ILE A 12 -18.30 -9.40 1.69
C ILE A 12 -19.32 -8.38 1.19
N HIS A 13 -19.40 -8.17 -0.13
CA HIS A 13 -20.33 -7.23 -0.73
C HIS A 13 -21.79 -7.66 -0.58
N SER A 14 -22.08 -8.97 -0.56
CA SER A 14 -23.41 -9.52 -0.33
C SER A 14 -23.89 -9.24 1.10
N VAL A 15 -23.05 -9.56 2.11
CA VAL A 15 -23.36 -9.32 3.53
C VAL A 15 -23.58 -7.83 3.82
N SER A 16 -22.87 -6.95 3.11
CA SER A 16 -23.04 -5.50 3.24
C SER A 16 -24.24 -4.91 2.47
N GLY A 17 -25.01 -5.73 1.74
CA GLY A 17 -26.12 -5.27 0.90
C GLY A 17 -25.69 -4.43 -0.30
N LYS A 18 -24.40 -4.48 -0.70
CA LYS A 18 -23.84 -3.69 -1.81
C LYS A 18 -24.05 -4.34 -3.18
N ILE A 19 -24.47 -5.62 -3.23
CA ILE A 19 -24.82 -6.28 -4.49
C ILE A 19 -26.25 -5.94 -4.85
N LYS A 20 -26.43 -5.10 -5.86
CA LYS A 20 -27.75 -4.73 -6.40
C LYS A 20 -28.12 -5.66 -7.56
N GLY A 21 -29.31 -6.26 -7.49
CA GLY A 21 -29.86 -7.13 -8.55
C GLY A 21 -29.24 -8.54 -8.60
N HIS A 22 -29.63 -9.32 -9.61
CA HIS A 22 -29.14 -10.69 -9.84
C HIS A 22 -27.72 -10.73 -10.45
N LYS A 23 -26.82 -9.86 -10.01
CA LYS A 23 -25.40 -9.96 -10.40
C LYS A 23 -24.83 -11.17 -9.66
N GLY A 24 -24.31 -12.12 -10.41
CA GLY A 24 -23.59 -13.26 -9.88
C GLY A 24 -22.29 -12.86 -9.16
N LEU A 25 -21.17 -13.41 -9.55
CA LEU A 25 -19.88 -13.09 -8.93
C LEU A 25 -19.36 -11.70 -9.36
N LEU A 26 -18.69 -11.02 -8.44
CA LEU A 26 -17.90 -9.82 -8.73
C LEU A 26 -16.54 -10.26 -9.28
N TYR A 27 -16.28 -9.97 -10.56
CA TYR A 27 -15.02 -10.32 -11.21
C TYR A 27 -14.01 -9.17 -11.26
N GLU A 28 -14.48 -7.94 -11.10
CA GLU A 28 -13.65 -6.74 -11.08
C GLU A 28 -13.15 -6.48 -9.66
N ARG A 29 -11.91 -5.98 -9.55
CA ARG A 29 -11.35 -5.59 -8.26
C ARG A 29 -12.06 -4.34 -7.74
N PRO A 30 -12.57 -4.36 -6.49
CA PRO A 30 -13.21 -3.18 -5.93
C PRO A 30 -12.22 -2.01 -5.82
N TYR A 31 -12.70 -0.82 -6.13
CA TYR A 31 -12.02 0.43 -5.87
C TYR A 31 -12.87 1.24 -4.88
N ARG A 32 -12.31 1.53 -3.72
CA ARG A 32 -12.99 2.24 -2.64
C ARG A 32 -12.23 3.51 -2.33
N THR A 33 -12.92 4.64 -2.39
CA THR A 33 -12.40 5.96 -1.98
C THR A 33 -13.05 6.36 -0.68
N VAL A 34 -12.24 6.83 0.26
CA VAL A 34 -12.70 7.29 1.57
C VAL A 34 -12.30 8.74 1.75
N HIS A 35 -13.27 9.59 2.07
CA HIS A 35 -13.02 11.00 2.37
C HIS A 35 -12.46 11.16 3.78
N HIS A 36 -11.60 12.15 4.01
CA HIS A 36 -10.92 12.37 5.31
C HIS A 36 -11.88 12.64 6.48
N SER A 37 -13.13 13.05 6.22
CA SER A 37 -14.18 13.22 7.24
C SER A 37 -14.79 11.91 7.73
N ALA A 38 -14.43 10.76 7.14
CA ALA A 38 -14.96 9.46 7.52
C ALA A 38 -14.62 9.12 8.98
N SER A 39 -15.51 8.39 9.63
CA SER A 39 -15.27 7.85 10.98
C SER A 39 -14.48 6.54 10.91
N ASP A 40 -13.92 6.14 12.06
CA ASP A 40 -13.30 4.83 12.26
C ASP A 40 -14.29 3.68 11.95
N VAL A 41 -15.57 3.82 12.36
CA VAL A 41 -16.62 2.85 12.05
C VAL A 41 -16.89 2.75 10.55
N ALA A 42 -16.86 3.85 9.81
CA ALA A 42 -17.02 3.80 8.36
C ALA A 42 -15.86 3.03 7.70
N LEU A 43 -14.65 3.19 8.22
CA LEU A 43 -13.45 2.58 7.66
C LEU A 43 -13.34 1.09 7.99
N ILE A 44 -13.51 0.72 9.27
CA ILE A 44 -13.34 -0.66 9.77
C ILE A 44 -14.64 -1.44 9.70
N GLY A 45 -15.76 -0.77 9.94
CA GLY A 45 -17.06 -1.40 10.12
C GLY A 45 -17.53 -1.34 11.57
N GLY A 46 -18.73 -1.79 11.79
CA GLY A 46 -19.37 -1.77 13.11
C GLY A 46 -20.88 -1.82 13.04
N GLY A 47 -21.52 -1.18 14.04
CA GLY A 47 -22.98 -1.20 14.20
C GLY A 47 -23.44 -2.21 15.25
N GLN A 48 -24.74 -2.21 15.53
CA GLN A 48 -25.37 -3.17 16.43
C GLN A 48 -25.25 -4.60 15.88
N TYR A 49 -25.45 -4.75 14.58
CA TYR A 49 -25.09 -5.92 13.79
C TYR A 49 -23.79 -5.58 13.06
N PRO A 50 -22.68 -6.27 13.38
CA PRO A 50 -21.39 -5.95 12.76
C PRO A 50 -21.45 -6.03 11.24
N THR A 51 -21.26 -4.90 10.56
CA THR A 51 -21.18 -4.81 9.11
C THR A 51 -19.75 -4.44 8.68
N PRO A 52 -19.27 -4.94 7.51
CA PRO A 52 -17.93 -4.63 7.04
C PRO A 52 -17.81 -3.14 6.66
N GLY A 53 -16.66 -2.52 6.99
CA GLY A 53 -16.31 -1.17 6.59
C GLY A 53 -15.63 -1.10 5.23
N GLU A 54 -15.21 0.10 4.83
CA GLU A 54 -14.64 0.37 3.51
C GLU A 54 -13.35 -0.44 3.25
N ILE A 55 -12.54 -0.73 4.28
CA ILE A 55 -11.33 -1.53 4.11
C ILE A 55 -11.65 -3.00 3.74
N SER A 56 -12.70 -3.58 4.34
CA SER A 56 -13.16 -4.91 3.97
C SER A 56 -13.89 -4.92 2.62
N LEU A 57 -14.63 -3.85 2.30
CA LEU A 57 -15.22 -3.66 0.97
C LEU A 57 -14.19 -3.48 -0.15
N ALA A 58 -12.96 -3.05 0.21
CA ALA A 58 -11.82 -2.98 -0.70
C ALA A 58 -11.05 -4.30 -0.84
N HIS A 59 -11.48 -5.38 -0.16
CA HIS A 59 -10.81 -6.67 -0.20
C HIS A 59 -10.55 -7.16 -1.61
N ASN A 60 -9.33 -7.63 -1.90
CA ASN A 60 -8.82 -8.01 -3.22
C ASN A 60 -8.80 -6.85 -4.24
N GLY A 61 -8.93 -5.61 -3.79
CA GLY A 61 -8.97 -4.41 -4.61
C GLY A 61 -8.09 -3.29 -4.07
N VAL A 62 -8.56 -2.05 -4.19
CA VAL A 62 -7.83 -0.84 -3.81
C VAL A 62 -8.66 -0.03 -2.82
N LEU A 63 -8.02 0.39 -1.73
CA LEU A 63 -8.50 1.41 -0.81
C LEU A 63 -7.70 2.69 -1.08
N PHE A 64 -8.37 3.75 -1.53
CA PHE A 64 -7.75 5.04 -1.79
C PHE A 64 -8.11 6.05 -0.72
N LEU A 65 -7.10 6.65 -0.09
CA LEU A 65 -7.22 7.71 0.90
C LEU A 65 -6.59 8.98 0.35
N ASP A 66 -7.42 9.94 0.00
CA ASP A 66 -6.95 11.24 -0.42
C ASP A 66 -6.68 12.15 0.77
N GLU A 67 -5.71 13.05 0.66
CA GLU A 67 -5.35 14.00 1.71
C GLU A 67 -5.06 13.29 3.06
N LEU A 68 -4.19 12.29 3.04
CA LEU A 68 -3.90 11.43 4.20
C LEU A 68 -3.69 12.19 5.53
N PRO A 69 -2.97 13.34 5.61
CA PRO A 69 -2.78 14.08 6.84
C PRO A 69 -4.03 14.81 7.35
N GLU A 70 -5.10 14.88 6.54
CA GLU A 70 -6.37 15.53 6.96
C GLU A 70 -7.29 14.57 7.72
N PHE A 71 -7.02 13.26 7.66
CA PHE A 71 -7.73 12.31 8.51
C PHE A 71 -7.42 12.52 9.99
N LYS A 72 -8.41 12.27 10.84
CA LYS A 72 -8.18 12.22 12.29
C LYS A 72 -7.15 11.12 12.59
N ARG A 73 -6.20 11.42 13.45
CA ARG A 73 -5.15 10.45 13.84
C ARG A 73 -5.72 9.12 14.33
N SER A 74 -6.81 9.14 15.10
CA SER A 74 -7.50 7.92 15.56
C SER A 74 -7.98 7.05 14.40
N VAL A 75 -8.47 7.67 13.29
CA VAL A 75 -8.93 6.96 12.09
C VAL A 75 -7.76 6.33 11.34
N LEU A 76 -6.61 6.98 11.30
CA LEU A 76 -5.40 6.41 10.67
C LEU A 76 -4.81 5.26 11.50
N GLU A 77 -4.82 5.36 12.83
CA GLU A 77 -4.28 4.33 13.72
C GLU A 77 -5.03 2.99 13.62
N VAL A 78 -6.33 3.01 13.37
CA VAL A 78 -7.12 1.77 13.21
C VAL A 78 -6.79 0.98 11.93
N LEU A 79 -6.12 1.61 10.94
CA LEU A 79 -5.63 0.92 9.74
C LEU A 79 -4.45 0.00 10.01
N ARG A 80 -3.71 0.21 11.11
CA ARG A 80 -2.45 -0.49 11.36
C ARG A 80 -2.61 -1.99 11.44
N GLN A 81 -3.64 -2.47 12.13
CA GLN A 81 -3.91 -3.89 12.27
C GLN A 81 -4.38 -4.51 10.95
N PRO A 82 -5.39 -3.98 10.24
CA PRO A 82 -5.83 -4.53 8.97
C PRO A 82 -4.73 -4.60 7.89
N LEU A 83 -3.83 -3.63 7.86
CA LEU A 83 -2.70 -3.63 6.91
C LEU A 83 -1.66 -4.72 7.21
N GLU A 84 -1.56 -5.17 8.46
CA GLU A 84 -0.64 -6.23 8.87
C GLU A 84 -1.30 -7.60 8.80
N ASP A 85 -2.47 -7.75 9.42
CA ASP A 85 -3.16 -9.03 9.59
C ASP A 85 -4.03 -9.39 8.37
N ARG A 86 -4.39 -8.39 7.52
CA ARG A 86 -5.28 -8.51 6.37
C ARG A 86 -6.68 -8.96 6.73
N GLU A 87 -7.07 -8.68 7.95
CA GLU A 87 -8.40 -8.93 8.47
C GLU A 87 -8.80 -7.86 9.48
N VAL A 88 -10.10 -7.70 9.67
CA VAL A 88 -10.70 -6.81 10.66
C VAL A 88 -11.63 -7.62 11.55
N THR A 89 -11.37 -7.61 12.84
CA THR A 89 -12.26 -8.22 13.83
C THR A 89 -13.11 -7.16 14.52
N ILE A 90 -14.42 -7.26 14.34
CA ILE A 90 -15.41 -6.39 15.00
C ILE A 90 -16.04 -7.17 16.16
N SER A 91 -15.73 -6.75 17.38
CA SER A 91 -16.28 -7.36 18.59
C SER A 91 -17.38 -6.48 19.18
N ARG A 92 -18.54 -7.10 19.48
CA ARG A 92 -19.69 -6.48 20.15
C ARG A 92 -20.19 -7.44 21.24
N ALA A 93 -21.01 -6.96 22.16
CA ALA A 93 -21.46 -7.74 23.31
C ALA A 93 -22.06 -9.12 22.94
N ARG A 94 -22.68 -9.24 21.77
CA ARG A 94 -23.34 -10.49 21.33
C ARG A 94 -22.64 -11.18 20.16
N PHE A 95 -21.75 -10.48 19.44
CA PHE A 95 -21.16 -10.98 18.19
C PHE A 95 -19.70 -10.59 18.08
N THR A 96 -18.88 -11.52 17.64
CA THR A 96 -17.54 -11.24 17.13
C THR A 96 -17.48 -11.76 15.71
N VAL A 97 -17.17 -10.89 14.77
CA VAL A 97 -17.09 -11.21 13.34
C VAL A 97 -15.77 -10.73 12.79
N THR A 98 -15.09 -11.58 12.05
CA THR A 98 -13.83 -11.23 11.34
C THR A 98 -14.14 -11.15 9.85
N TYR A 99 -13.76 -10.02 9.25
CA TYR A 99 -13.85 -9.77 7.82
C TYR A 99 -12.46 -9.71 7.20
N PRO A 100 -12.22 -10.36 6.06
CA PRO A 100 -10.96 -10.20 5.34
C PRO A 100 -10.82 -8.77 4.80
N SER A 101 -9.59 -8.26 4.80
CA SER A 101 -9.24 -6.89 4.38
C SER A 101 -7.92 -6.81 3.59
N ASN A 102 -7.64 -7.84 2.78
CA ASN A 102 -6.45 -7.85 1.94
C ASN A 102 -6.62 -6.90 0.74
N CYS A 103 -6.37 -5.61 0.95
CA CYS A 103 -6.47 -4.58 -0.08
C CYS A 103 -5.10 -3.92 -0.33
N MET A 104 -4.95 -3.29 -1.49
CA MET A 104 -3.86 -2.36 -1.76
C MET A 104 -4.26 -0.98 -1.24
N LEU A 105 -3.57 -0.50 -0.20
CA LEU A 105 -3.70 0.88 0.24
C LEU A 105 -2.95 1.79 -0.71
N VAL A 106 -3.65 2.79 -1.25
CA VAL A 106 -3.08 3.93 -1.98
C VAL A 106 -3.49 5.19 -1.24
N ALA A 107 -2.53 6.04 -0.92
CA ALA A 107 -2.80 7.31 -0.26
C ALA A 107 -2.09 8.44 -0.99
N SER A 108 -2.73 9.60 -1.05
CA SER A 108 -2.13 10.84 -1.54
C SER A 108 -2.03 11.85 -0.40
N MET A 109 -1.05 12.73 -0.51
CA MET A 109 -0.90 13.88 0.39
C MET A 109 -0.19 15.02 -0.33
N ASN A 110 -0.50 16.23 0.06
CA ASN A 110 0.22 17.40 -0.38
C ASN A 110 1.62 17.47 0.25
N PRO A 111 2.59 18.12 -0.41
CA PRO A 111 3.96 18.22 0.12
C PRO A 111 4.05 19.09 1.38
N SER A 112 3.06 19.97 1.61
CA SER A 112 3.01 20.88 2.75
C SER A 112 1.57 21.19 3.16
N PRO A 113 1.33 21.79 4.34
CA PRO A 113 0.00 22.26 4.76
C PRO A 113 -0.64 23.28 3.80
N SER A 114 0.16 24.07 3.10
CA SER A 114 -0.31 25.05 2.11
C SER A 114 -0.69 24.45 0.77
N GLY A 115 -0.35 23.16 0.53
CA GLY A 115 -0.58 22.48 -0.75
C GLY A 115 0.50 22.72 -1.80
N TYR A 116 1.48 23.60 -1.54
CA TYR A 116 2.57 23.92 -2.45
C TYR A 116 3.89 23.31 -1.98
N PHE A 117 4.84 23.16 -2.90
CA PHE A 117 6.21 22.84 -2.51
C PHE A 117 6.74 23.90 -1.55
N ASN A 118 7.39 23.45 -0.49
CA ASN A 118 7.85 24.33 0.59
C ASN A 118 9.13 25.06 0.15
N ASP A 119 8.98 26.09 -0.70
CA ASP A 119 10.07 26.98 -1.15
C ASP A 119 10.14 28.17 -0.18
N GLU A 120 11.31 28.42 0.40
CA GLU A 120 11.57 29.52 1.33
C GLU A 120 11.23 30.91 0.76
N ASN A 121 11.26 31.05 -0.56
CA ASN A 121 10.91 32.29 -1.26
C ASN A 121 9.42 32.40 -1.58
N SER A 122 8.62 31.41 -1.28
CA SER A 122 7.18 31.39 -1.54
C SER A 122 6.40 32.09 -0.43
N PRO A 123 5.41 32.93 -0.77
CA PRO A 123 4.46 33.44 0.24
C PRO A 123 3.70 32.36 0.99
N ALA A 124 3.66 31.15 0.44
CA ALA A 124 3.02 29.96 1.01
C ALA A 124 4.00 29.05 1.78
N PHE A 125 5.19 29.57 2.13
CA PHE A 125 6.19 28.83 2.91
C PHE A 125 5.62 28.42 4.27
N SER A 126 5.71 27.15 4.58
CA SER A 126 5.36 26.61 5.89
C SER A 126 6.60 26.50 6.75
N SER A 127 6.53 27.03 7.96
CA SER A 127 7.64 26.93 8.91
C SER A 127 7.99 25.47 9.25
N PRO A 128 9.23 25.18 9.67
CA PRO A 128 9.62 23.84 10.08
C PRO A 128 8.68 23.21 11.14
N SER A 129 8.17 24.02 12.06
CA SER A 129 7.23 23.59 13.10
C SER A 129 5.85 23.23 12.54
N GLU A 130 5.38 23.91 11.51
CA GLU A 130 4.12 23.59 10.81
C GLU A 130 4.28 22.31 10.00
N MET A 131 5.41 22.15 9.30
CA MET A 131 5.74 20.93 8.57
C MET A 131 5.81 19.72 9.51
N GLN A 132 6.52 19.85 10.62
CA GLN A 132 6.59 18.79 11.62
C GLN A 132 5.22 18.40 12.18
N ARG A 133 4.36 19.40 12.48
CA ARG A 133 2.99 19.15 12.93
C ARG A 133 2.15 18.47 11.85
N TYR A 134 2.29 18.88 10.61
CA TYR A 134 1.57 18.31 9.47
C TYR A 134 1.97 16.85 9.25
N MET A 135 3.25 16.57 9.16
CA MET A 135 3.79 15.22 8.99
C MET A 135 3.52 14.33 10.21
N GLY A 136 3.60 14.89 11.42
CA GLY A 136 3.35 14.18 12.68
C GLY A 136 1.90 13.68 12.86
N LYS A 137 0.96 14.09 11.99
CA LYS A 137 -0.38 13.51 11.95
C LYS A 137 -0.34 12.03 11.51
N ILE A 138 0.62 11.65 10.67
CA ILE A 138 0.85 10.27 10.25
C ILE A 138 1.89 9.65 11.16
N SER A 139 1.52 8.59 11.87
CA SER A 139 2.45 7.95 12.80
C SER A 139 3.53 7.15 12.08
N GLY A 140 4.75 7.14 12.62
CA GLY A 140 5.84 6.29 12.13
C GLY A 140 5.42 4.82 11.96
N PRO A 141 4.74 4.19 12.95
CA PRO A 141 4.23 2.84 12.79
C PRO A 141 3.23 2.62 11.65
N LEU A 142 2.49 3.64 11.20
CA LEU A 142 1.65 3.55 10.01
C LEU A 142 2.49 3.66 8.73
N LEU A 143 3.42 4.61 8.67
CA LEU A 143 4.36 4.76 7.55
C LEU A 143 5.19 3.49 7.34
N ASP A 144 5.67 2.87 8.42
CA ASP A 144 6.35 1.57 8.38
C ASP A 144 5.53 0.49 7.65
N ARG A 145 4.20 0.63 7.56
CA ARG A 145 3.30 -0.34 6.91
C ARG A 145 3.01 -0.02 5.45
N ILE A 146 3.39 1.15 4.99
CA ILE A 146 3.31 1.53 3.58
C ILE A 146 4.61 1.08 2.90
N ASP A 147 4.49 0.28 1.86
CA ASP A 147 5.64 -0.37 1.23
C ASP A 147 6.43 0.57 0.31
N ILE A 148 5.75 1.51 -0.33
CA ILE A 148 6.29 2.39 -1.38
C ILE A 148 5.89 3.83 -1.08
N HIS A 149 6.88 4.73 -1.04
CA HIS A 149 6.71 6.17 -0.93
C HIS A 149 7.23 6.82 -2.21
N ILE A 150 6.41 7.66 -2.84
CA ILE A 150 6.75 8.33 -4.10
C ILE A 150 6.54 9.83 -3.92
N GLU A 151 7.57 10.59 -4.23
CA GLU A 151 7.48 12.04 -4.36
C GLU A 151 7.20 12.40 -5.82
N VAL A 152 6.14 13.17 -6.05
CA VAL A 152 5.73 13.61 -7.39
C VAL A 152 6.05 15.09 -7.52
N ASN A 153 7.02 15.40 -8.38
CA ASN A 153 7.39 16.78 -8.66
C ASN A 153 6.37 17.48 -9.57
N PRO A 154 6.19 18.81 -9.46
CA PRO A 154 5.37 19.58 -10.38
C PRO A 154 5.87 19.40 -11.83
N VAL A 155 4.94 19.26 -12.75
CA VAL A 155 5.27 19.22 -14.17
C VAL A 155 5.52 20.63 -14.67
N PRO A 156 6.70 20.96 -15.23
CA PRO A 156 6.97 22.25 -15.85
C PRO A 156 5.95 22.56 -16.96
N PHE A 157 5.56 23.84 -17.08
CA PHE A 157 4.55 24.26 -18.05
C PHE A 157 4.89 23.83 -19.49
N ASP A 158 6.14 23.90 -19.87
CA ASP A 158 6.62 23.52 -21.20
C ASP A 158 6.34 22.04 -21.54
N LYS A 159 6.44 21.16 -20.52
CA LYS A 159 6.12 19.72 -20.68
C LYS A 159 4.60 19.44 -20.71
N LEU A 160 3.75 20.34 -20.21
CA LEU A 160 2.31 20.18 -20.29
C LEU A 160 1.78 20.39 -21.71
N SER A 161 2.50 21.15 -22.53
CA SER A 161 2.14 21.43 -23.93
C SER A 161 2.76 20.45 -24.94
N GLU A 162 3.69 19.58 -24.52
CA GLU A 162 4.26 18.56 -25.37
C GLU A 162 3.33 17.34 -25.44
N GLU A 163 2.99 16.90 -26.66
CA GLU A 163 2.33 15.61 -26.91
C GLU A 163 3.35 14.47 -26.67
N THR A 164 3.71 14.20 -25.41
CA THR A 164 4.52 13.02 -25.09
C THR A 164 3.64 11.78 -25.15
N GLN A 165 4.04 10.78 -25.94
CA GLN A 165 3.40 9.47 -25.94
C GLN A 165 3.77 8.72 -24.66
N GLU A 166 2.98 8.91 -23.62
CA GLU A 166 3.10 8.15 -22.37
C GLU A 166 2.80 6.66 -22.57
N GLU A 167 3.38 5.81 -21.73
CA GLU A 167 3.13 4.38 -21.76
C GLU A 167 1.64 4.08 -21.51
N SER A 168 1.00 3.35 -22.41
CA SER A 168 -0.42 3.03 -22.30
C SER A 168 -0.72 2.08 -21.13
N SER A 169 -1.87 2.26 -20.46
CA SER A 169 -2.35 1.35 -19.42
C SER A 169 -2.43 -0.11 -19.90
N LYS A 170 -2.62 -0.35 -21.21
CA LYS A 170 -2.61 -1.70 -21.80
C LYS A 170 -1.23 -2.34 -21.75
N ALA A 171 -0.17 -1.56 -22.01
CA ALA A 171 1.21 -2.05 -21.95
C ALA A 171 1.61 -2.33 -20.49
N ILE A 172 1.30 -1.43 -19.56
CA ILE A 172 1.52 -1.62 -18.13
C ILE A 172 0.78 -2.87 -17.63
N ARG A 173 -0.50 -3.04 -17.99
CA ARG A 173 -1.29 -4.22 -17.61
C ARG A 173 -0.65 -5.53 -18.08
N LYS A 174 -0.11 -5.58 -19.31
CA LYS A 174 0.56 -6.77 -19.85
C LYS A 174 1.77 -7.17 -18.99
N ARG A 175 2.58 -6.19 -18.60
CA ARG A 175 3.76 -6.38 -17.73
C ARG A 175 3.36 -6.87 -16.34
N VAL A 176 2.34 -6.26 -15.75
CA VAL A 176 1.80 -6.66 -14.43
C VAL A 176 1.22 -8.07 -14.46
N ILE A 177 0.47 -8.45 -15.50
CA ILE A 177 -0.09 -9.80 -15.65
C ILE A 177 1.02 -10.84 -15.72
N LYS A 178 2.12 -10.56 -16.46
CA LYS A 178 3.28 -11.47 -16.54
C LYS A 178 3.91 -11.68 -15.16
N ALA A 179 4.16 -10.61 -14.41
CA ALA A 179 4.71 -10.71 -13.06
C ALA A 179 3.78 -11.48 -12.10
N ARG A 180 2.47 -11.23 -12.16
CA ARG A 180 1.49 -11.98 -11.35
C ARG A 180 1.42 -13.45 -11.70
N TYR A 181 1.59 -13.82 -12.96
CA TYR A 181 1.68 -15.22 -13.40
C TYR A 181 2.88 -15.91 -12.73
N MET A 182 4.07 -15.31 -12.77
CA MET A 182 5.26 -15.82 -12.09
C MET A 182 5.04 -16.01 -10.57
N GLN A 183 4.32 -15.08 -9.93
CA GLN A 183 3.97 -15.21 -8.52
C GLN A 183 2.98 -16.36 -8.29
N SER A 184 2.00 -16.53 -9.14
CA SER A 184 1.03 -17.63 -9.05
C SER A 184 1.71 -18.99 -9.17
N GLU A 185 2.65 -19.16 -10.10
CA GLU A 185 3.47 -20.40 -10.21
C GLU A 185 4.33 -20.61 -8.95
N ARG A 186 4.98 -19.54 -8.45
CA ARG A 186 5.81 -19.58 -7.22
C ARG A 186 5.05 -20.08 -6.01
N PHE A 187 3.80 -19.68 -5.87
CA PHE A 187 2.96 -19.95 -4.71
C PHE A 187 1.90 -21.04 -4.93
N GLU A 188 1.90 -21.71 -6.08
CA GLU A 188 0.89 -22.72 -6.46
C GLU A 188 0.61 -23.74 -5.35
N LYS A 189 1.65 -24.17 -4.63
CA LYS A 189 1.56 -25.17 -3.55
C LYS A 189 1.28 -24.57 -2.16
N LEU A 190 1.06 -23.25 -2.07
CA LEU A 190 0.83 -22.58 -0.80
C LEU A 190 -0.62 -22.13 -0.70
N VAL A 191 -1.26 -22.51 0.39
CA VAL A 191 -2.62 -22.06 0.71
C VAL A 191 -2.56 -20.59 1.21
N ASN A 192 -3.43 -19.74 0.70
CA ASN A 192 -3.61 -18.34 1.12
C ASN A 192 -2.44 -17.39 0.83
N ILE A 193 -1.51 -17.75 -0.07
CA ILE A 193 -0.44 -16.87 -0.54
C ILE A 193 -0.50 -16.79 -2.07
N HIS A 194 -0.82 -15.62 -2.60
CA HIS A 194 -1.03 -15.38 -4.04
C HIS A 194 -0.13 -14.28 -4.61
N SER A 195 0.63 -13.59 -3.75
CA SER A 195 1.51 -12.49 -4.14
C SER A 195 2.71 -12.36 -3.20
N ASN A 196 3.77 -11.69 -3.67
CA ASN A 196 4.97 -11.45 -2.86
C ASN A 196 4.67 -10.66 -1.58
N SER A 197 3.69 -9.75 -1.61
CA SER A 197 3.30 -8.98 -0.42
C SER A 197 2.84 -9.88 0.74
N GLN A 198 2.30 -11.06 0.42
CA GLN A 198 1.77 -12.01 1.41
C GLN A 198 2.82 -12.95 2.00
N MET A 199 4.06 -12.92 1.51
CA MET A 199 5.14 -13.75 2.05
C MET A 199 5.38 -13.50 3.54
N ASN A 200 5.50 -14.56 4.31
CA ASN A 200 6.02 -14.52 5.68
C ASN A 200 7.56 -14.65 5.67
N VAL A 201 8.18 -14.57 6.84
CA VAL A 201 9.65 -14.63 7.00
C VAL A 201 10.25 -15.91 6.36
N ARG A 202 9.57 -17.06 6.44
CA ARG A 202 10.05 -18.30 5.84
C ARG A 202 10.06 -18.22 4.31
N GLN A 203 9.01 -17.66 3.70
CA GLN A 203 8.95 -17.48 2.25
C GLN A 203 9.92 -16.41 1.77
N ILE A 204 10.10 -15.31 2.52
CA ILE A 204 11.12 -14.29 2.19
C ILE A 204 12.50 -14.94 2.12
N LYS A 205 12.90 -15.72 3.12
CA LYS A 205 14.18 -16.45 3.11
C LYS A 205 14.32 -17.39 1.92
N LYS A 206 13.23 -18.03 1.48
CA LYS A 206 13.24 -18.98 0.37
C LYS A 206 13.27 -18.29 -1.01
N TYR A 207 12.47 -17.24 -1.20
CA TYR A 207 12.21 -16.68 -2.53
C TYR A 207 12.90 -15.33 -2.81
N CYS A 208 13.45 -14.68 -1.77
CA CYS A 208 14.20 -13.43 -1.89
C CYS A 208 15.70 -13.65 -1.73
N MET A 209 16.25 -14.68 -2.43
CA MET A 209 17.68 -14.93 -2.41
C MET A 209 18.43 -13.83 -3.16
N MET A 210 19.49 -13.32 -2.53
CA MET A 210 20.36 -12.26 -3.03
C MET A 210 21.79 -12.79 -3.20
N ASN A 211 22.55 -12.19 -4.12
CA ASN A 211 23.99 -12.36 -4.17
C ASN A 211 24.68 -11.54 -3.07
N GLU A 212 25.97 -11.73 -2.86
CA GLU A 212 26.72 -11.04 -1.78
C GLU A 212 26.74 -9.52 -1.96
N GLU A 213 26.83 -9.02 -3.21
CA GLU A 213 26.77 -7.60 -3.52
C GLU A 213 25.44 -6.97 -3.08
N SER A 214 24.32 -7.61 -3.43
CA SER A 214 22.98 -7.16 -3.02
C SER A 214 22.80 -7.17 -1.50
N LYS A 215 23.34 -8.17 -0.82
CA LYS A 215 23.30 -8.24 0.64
C LYS A 215 24.10 -7.12 1.28
N GLN A 216 25.30 -6.81 0.75
CA GLN A 216 26.11 -5.74 1.28
C GLN A 216 25.44 -4.39 1.06
N LEU A 217 24.89 -4.13 -0.15
CA LEU A 217 24.13 -2.91 -0.45
C LEU A 217 22.96 -2.72 0.54
N LEU A 218 22.17 -3.76 0.78
CA LEU A 218 21.05 -3.69 1.70
C LEU A 218 21.51 -3.45 3.14
N LYS A 219 22.58 -4.10 3.59
CA LYS A 219 23.18 -3.90 4.91
C LYS A 219 23.64 -2.46 5.12
N ASP A 220 24.31 -1.90 4.12
CA ASP A 220 24.80 -0.52 4.17
C ASP A 220 23.64 0.49 4.22
N ALA A 221 22.58 0.25 3.45
CA ALA A 221 21.37 1.05 3.47
C ALA A 221 20.65 0.97 4.83
N MET A 222 20.51 -0.23 5.40
CA MET A 222 19.91 -0.42 6.72
C MET A 222 20.63 0.39 7.80
N ASN A 223 21.97 0.36 7.78
CA ASN A 223 22.79 1.09 8.74
C ASN A 223 22.74 2.60 8.54
N ARG A 224 22.86 3.07 7.28
CA ARG A 224 22.89 4.52 6.95
C ARG A 224 21.55 5.21 7.16
N LEU A 225 20.46 4.52 6.89
CA LEU A 225 19.11 5.06 6.94
C LEU A 225 18.39 4.65 8.23
N ASN A 226 19.06 3.99 9.17
CA ASN A 226 18.51 3.49 10.43
C ASN A 226 17.17 2.76 10.26
N LEU A 227 17.08 1.89 9.24
CA LEU A 227 15.84 1.23 8.87
C LEU A 227 15.48 0.10 9.85
N SER A 228 14.18 -0.06 10.11
CA SER A 228 13.66 -1.10 10.98
C SER A 228 13.75 -2.51 10.36
N ALA A 229 13.68 -3.56 11.19
CA ALA A 229 13.56 -4.93 10.71
C ALA A 229 12.32 -5.15 9.80
N ARG A 230 11.25 -4.39 10.03
CA ARG A 230 10.07 -4.41 9.14
C ARG A 230 10.38 -3.84 7.77
N ALA A 231 11.15 -2.73 7.72
CA ALA A 231 11.60 -2.14 6.46
C ALA A 231 12.45 -3.13 5.66
N TYR A 232 13.32 -3.92 6.31
CA TYR A 232 14.09 -4.99 5.68
C TYR A 232 13.18 -6.00 4.92
N ASP A 233 12.18 -6.56 5.60
CA ASP A 233 11.27 -7.52 4.97
C ASP A 233 10.48 -6.91 3.81
N ARG A 234 10.08 -5.63 3.93
CA ARG A 234 9.37 -4.90 2.88
C ARG A 234 10.23 -4.64 1.67
N ILE A 235 11.46 -4.16 1.88
CA ILE A 235 12.43 -3.96 0.79
C ILE A 235 12.62 -5.27 0.02
N LEU A 236 12.76 -6.40 0.69
CA LEU A 236 12.91 -7.70 0.03
C LEU A 236 11.67 -8.10 -0.79
N LYS A 237 10.46 -7.88 -0.28
CA LYS A 237 9.22 -8.15 -1.02
C LYS A 237 9.06 -7.26 -2.25
N VAL A 238 9.39 -5.98 -2.11
CA VAL A 238 9.37 -5.01 -3.22
C VAL A 238 10.43 -5.37 -4.25
N SER A 239 11.67 -5.64 -3.84
CA SER A 239 12.76 -6.06 -4.74
C SER A 239 12.42 -7.34 -5.51
N ARG A 240 11.77 -8.33 -4.84
CA ARG A 240 11.30 -9.52 -5.53
C ARG A 240 10.23 -9.19 -6.57
N THR A 241 9.35 -8.23 -6.28
CA THR A 241 8.31 -7.81 -7.22
C THR A 241 8.88 -7.04 -8.40
N ILE A 242 9.88 -6.18 -8.19
CA ILE A 242 10.61 -5.49 -9.26
C ILE A 242 11.30 -6.52 -10.17
N ALA A 243 11.99 -7.50 -9.58
CA ALA A 243 12.62 -8.58 -10.33
C ALA A 243 11.60 -9.43 -11.12
N ASP A 244 10.40 -9.66 -10.59
CA ASP A 244 9.32 -10.36 -11.31
C ASP A 244 8.80 -9.51 -12.49
N LEU A 245 8.73 -8.19 -12.36
CA LEU A 245 8.33 -7.26 -13.43
C LEU A 245 9.36 -7.26 -14.56
N GLU A 246 10.64 -7.36 -14.24
CA GLU A 246 11.73 -7.50 -15.21
C GLU A 246 11.77 -8.91 -15.83
N GLY A 247 11.27 -9.91 -15.12
CA GLY A 247 11.34 -11.33 -15.48
C GLY A 247 12.63 -11.99 -15.01
N ALA A 248 13.33 -11.41 -14.03
CA ALA A 248 14.55 -11.94 -13.46
C ALA A 248 14.28 -13.06 -12.44
N GLU A 249 15.07 -14.14 -12.51
CA GLU A 249 14.96 -15.26 -11.56
C GLU A 249 15.46 -14.88 -10.15
N LYS A 250 16.56 -14.10 -10.08
CA LYS A 250 17.21 -13.69 -8.83
C LYS A 250 17.05 -12.19 -8.60
N ILE A 251 17.10 -11.79 -7.34
CA ILE A 251 17.17 -10.39 -6.97
C ILE A 251 18.62 -9.91 -7.17
N LEU A 252 18.78 -8.85 -7.97
CA LEU A 252 20.07 -8.21 -8.27
C LEU A 252 20.17 -6.86 -7.55
N SER A 253 21.38 -6.29 -7.53
CA SER A 253 21.70 -5.06 -6.79
C SER A 253 20.80 -3.87 -7.20
N HIS A 254 20.47 -3.73 -8.48
CA HIS A 254 19.61 -2.64 -8.95
C HIS A 254 18.15 -2.79 -8.47
N HIS A 255 17.62 -4.02 -8.31
CA HIS A 255 16.29 -4.23 -7.70
C HIS A 255 16.25 -3.80 -6.24
N ILE A 256 17.35 -4.07 -5.49
CA ILE A 256 17.48 -3.62 -4.10
C ILE A 256 17.60 -2.09 -4.04
N ALA A 257 18.43 -1.49 -4.91
CA ALA A 257 18.63 -0.04 -4.97
C ALA A 257 17.29 0.68 -5.24
N GLU A 258 16.52 0.21 -6.21
CA GLU A 258 15.20 0.76 -6.54
C GLU A 258 14.23 0.63 -5.35
N ALA A 259 14.16 -0.55 -4.72
CA ALA A 259 13.28 -0.77 -3.56
C ALA A 259 13.64 0.12 -2.35
N ILE A 260 14.93 0.42 -2.15
CA ILE A 260 15.40 1.35 -1.11
C ILE A 260 14.96 2.79 -1.42
N GLN A 261 14.99 3.20 -2.70
CA GLN A 261 14.55 4.54 -3.10
C GLN A 261 13.07 4.78 -2.77
N TYR A 262 12.24 3.73 -2.84
CA TYR A 262 10.83 3.82 -2.45
C TYR A 262 10.60 3.92 -0.93
N ARG A 263 11.65 4.01 -0.12
CA ARG A 263 11.59 4.23 1.34
C ARG A 263 12.07 5.64 1.71
N SER A 264 11.80 6.62 0.87
CA SER A 264 12.29 8.01 1.05
C SER A 264 11.81 8.66 2.35
N LEU A 265 10.59 8.33 2.83
CA LEU A 265 10.01 8.89 4.06
C LEU A 265 10.54 8.26 5.35
N ASP A 266 11.31 7.18 5.28
CA ASP A 266 11.94 6.55 6.44
C ASP A 266 13.24 7.26 6.84
N ARG A 267 13.71 8.23 6.05
CA ARG A 267 14.96 8.96 6.32
C ARG A 267 14.78 9.88 7.53
N GLU A 268 15.79 9.92 8.40
CA GLU A 268 15.87 10.91 9.48
C GLU A 268 15.75 12.32 8.90
N GLY A 269 14.87 13.13 9.48
CA GLY A 269 14.60 14.51 9.03
C GLY A 269 13.24 14.72 8.36
N TRP A 270 12.52 13.67 7.99
CA TRP A 270 11.15 13.80 7.48
C TRP A 270 10.09 13.79 8.59
N LEU A 271 10.37 13.13 9.71
CA LEU A 271 9.52 13.10 10.90
C LEU A 271 10.08 13.93 12.06
N GLY A 272 11.15 14.67 11.87
CA GLY A 272 11.77 15.60 12.82
C GLY A 272 12.89 14.97 13.61
#